data_a2000c9330589cd3b6667b3f1c774dd5
#
_entry.id   a2000c9330589cd3b6667b3f1c774dd5
#
_cell.length_a   1.000
_cell.length_b   1.000
_cell.length_c   1.000
_cell.angle_alpha   90.00
_cell.angle_beta   90.00
_cell.angle_gamma   90.00
#
_symmetry.space_group_name_H-M   'P 1'
#
loop_
_entity.id
_entity.type
_entity.pdbx_description
1 polymer ?
#
loop_
_entity_poly.entity_id
_entity_poly.type
_entity_poly.pdbx_seq_one_letter_code
_entity_poly.pdbx_strand_id
1 'polypeptide(L)'
;MSETTLDRQPGLSVRLKLTLSYAACLMIAGVMLLVAVWVFLLRYVPDRVLIIPGSATFVDGVFPIRSELLRVFAPRAFVVMVIVLVLGLIGGWFLAGRMLRPLDRITAATRLATSGSLSHRIELTGRKDEIRELADAVDGMLARLEAHVAEQQRFAANASHELRTPLAITQTLLDVARKDPRRDAHELDDRLRAMNTRAIDLTEALLLLARADQRSFTRQQVDLSLAAEEATETLYPFAARHGVGIETSGSGAITIGSSTLLLQLATNLVHNAIVHNLPERGTVRVTTNAHAGTVSLIVENTGDQLSAELVSTLTEPFQRGALRTQTDHPGLGLGLAIVKSITQAHDGTLTLTPRRTGGLQVKVELPAAPPVSPAG
;
A
#
# COMPACT_ATOMS: atom_id res chain seq x y z
N MET A 1 -3.66 -26.48 -7.17
CA MET A 1 -4.52 -25.75 -6.23
C MET A 1 -5.81 -25.39 -6.95
N SER A 2 -6.90 -26.04 -6.57
CA SER A 2 -8.21 -25.93 -7.25
C SER A 2 -8.82 -24.56 -6.94
N GLU A 3 -9.00 -23.75 -7.98
CA GLU A 3 -9.86 -22.56 -7.92
C GLU A 3 -11.30 -23.01 -7.64
N THR A 4 -11.74 -22.76 -6.43
CA THR A 4 -13.15 -22.84 -6.06
C THR A 4 -13.84 -21.63 -6.71
N THR A 5 -14.25 -21.74 -7.95
CA THR A 5 -15.19 -20.81 -8.56
C THR A 5 -16.49 -20.91 -7.78
N LEU A 6 -16.73 -19.94 -6.90
CA LEU A 6 -18.03 -19.74 -6.26
C LEU A 6 -19.04 -19.47 -7.37
N ASP A 7 -19.83 -20.51 -7.72
CA ASP A 7 -20.97 -20.43 -8.64
C ASP A 7 -22.03 -19.50 -8.02
N ARG A 8 -21.89 -18.20 -8.28
CA ARG A 8 -22.86 -17.19 -7.84
C ARG A 8 -24.02 -17.20 -8.84
N GLN A 9 -25.16 -17.73 -8.43
CA GLN A 9 -26.40 -17.62 -9.20
C GLN A 9 -26.64 -16.16 -9.63
N PRO A 10 -26.99 -15.93 -10.90
CA PRO A 10 -27.24 -14.58 -11.41
C PRO A 10 -28.47 -13.98 -10.71
N GLY A 11 -28.24 -13.13 -9.72
CA GLY A 11 -29.30 -12.35 -9.07
C GLY A 11 -29.78 -11.21 -9.96
N LEU A 12 -30.99 -10.69 -9.69
CA LEU A 12 -31.53 -9.49 -10.34
C LEU A 12 -30.50 -8.35 -10.26
N SER A 13 -30.26 -7.68 -11.40
CA SER A 13 -29.32 -6.55 -11.43
C SER A 13 -29.74 -5.44 -10.45
N VAL A 14 -28.76 -4.76 -9.85
CA VAL A 14 -28.99 -3.66 -8.89
C VAL A 14 -29.86 -2.58 -9.53
N ARG A 15 -29.67 -2.31 -10.82
CA ARG A 15 -30.47 -1.38 -11.60
C ARG A 15 -31.95 -1.77 -11.61
N LEU A 16 -32.26 -3.05 -11.84
CA LEU A 16 -33.62 -3.56 -11.85
C LEU A 16 -34.25 -3.49 -10.44
N LYS A 17 -33.49 -3.85 -9.40
CA LYS A 17 -33.96 -3.75 -7.99
C LYS A 17 -34.33 -2.32 -7.62
N LEU A 18 -33.47 -1.34 -7.96
CA LEU A 18 -33.74 0.08 -7.71
C LEU A 18 -34.95 0.57 -8.50
N THR A 19 -35.07 0.21 -9.78
CA THR A 19 -36.21 0.58 -10.62
C THR A 19 -37.52 0.06 -10.02
N LEU A 20 -37.56 -1.19 -9.60
CA LEU A 20 -38.73 -1.80 -8.97
C LEU A 20 -39.04 -1.15 -7.62
N SER A 21 -38.02 -0.82 -6.82
CA SER A 21 -38.19 -0.12 -5.52
C SER A 21 -38.80 1.26 -5.70
N TYR A 22 -38.34 2.06 -6.66
CA TYR A 22 -38.90 3.38 -6.94
C TYR A 22 -40.34 3.29 -7.48
N ALA A 23 -40.60 2.36 -8.39
CA ALA A 23 -41.95 2.13 -8.90
C ALA A 23 -42.90 1.67 -7.78
N ALA A 24 -42.46 0.76 -6.89
CA ALA A 24 -43.25 0.33 -5.73
C ALA A 24 -43.53 1.49 -4.76
N CYS A 25 -42.56 2.33 -4.48
CA CYS A 25 -42.72 3.52 -3.60
C CYS A 25 -43.78 4.49 -4.17
N LEU A 26 -43.66 4.76 -5.48
CA LEU A 26 -44.65 5.64 -6.17
C LEU A 26 -46.05 5.00 -6.17
N MET A 27 -46.16 3.69 -6.38
CA MET A 27 -47.45 2.98 -6.32
C MET A 27 -48.04 3.00 -4.92
N ILE A 28 -47.28 2.80 -3.88
CA ILE A 28 -47.74 2.90 -2.48
C ILE A 28 -48.23 4.30 -2.19
N ALA A 29 -47.48 5.34 -2.56
CA ALA A 29 -47.91 6.72 -2.39
C ALA A 29 -49.22 7.03 -3.15
N GLY A 30 -49.35 6.54 -4.40
CA GLY A 30 -50.55 6.65 -5.19
C GLY A 30 -51.77 5.94 -4.57
N VAL A 31 -51.56 4.73 -4.06
CA VAL A 31 -52.61 4.00 -3.35
C VAL A 31 -53.05 4.74 -2.07
N MET A 32 -52.09 5.23 -1.27
CA MET A 32 -52.38 6.01 -0.06
C MET A 32 -53.22 7.28 -0.39
N LEU A 33 -52.87 7.99 -1.47
CA LEU A 33 -53.61 9.14 -1.94
C LEU A 33 -55.06 8.75 -2.35
N LEU A 34 -55.21 7.66 -3.09
CA LEU A 34 -56.55 7.18 -3.48
C LEU A 34 -57.38 6.77 -2.26
N VAL A 35 -56.77 6.11 -1.26
CA VAL A 35 -57.45 5.77 0.00
C VAL A 35 -57.88 7.03 0.74
N ALA A 36 -57.03 8.06 0.82
CA ALA A 36 -57.37 9.34 1.44
C ALA A 36 -58.57 10.03 0.75
N VAL A 37 -58.54 10.08 -0.60
CA VAL A 37 -59.66 10.60 -1.41
C VAL A 37 -60.94 9.78 -1.20
N TRP A 38 -60.81 8.46 -1.16
CA TRP A 38 -61.93 7.57 -0.89
C TRP A 38 -62.56 7.81 0.50
N VAL A 39 -61.73 7.91 1.55
CA VAL A 39 -62.21 8.19 2.92
C VAL A 39 -62.91 9.58 2.97
N PHE A 40 -62.32 10.57 2.27
CA PHE A 40 -62.92 11.89 2.16
C PHE A 40 -64.30 11.83 1.47
N LEU A 41 -64.40 11.14 0.32
CA LEU A 41 -65.67 10.93 -0.38
C LEU A 41 -66.69 10.22 0.48
N LEU A 42 -66.31 9.20 1.22
CA LEU A 42 -67.16 8.48 2.16
C LEU A 42 -67.74 9.38 3.27
N ARG A 43 -66.95 10.35 3.74
CA ARG A 43 -67.28 11.19 4.90
C ARG A 43 -68.09 12.40 4.52
N TYR A 44 -67.89 12.97 3.36
CA TYR A 44 -68.46 14.28 3.00
C TYR A 44 -69.49 14.24 1.88
N VAL A 45 -69.62 13.17 1.13
CA VAL A 45 -70.60 13.03 0.07
C VAL A 45 -71.82 12.22 0.57
N PRO A 46 -73.02 12.77 0.55
CA PRO A 46 -74.23 12.10 1.04
C PRO A 46 -74.67 10.94 0.15
N ASP A 47 -75.14 9.84 0.77
CA ASP A 47 -75.63 8.65 0.08
C ASP A 47 -77.02 8.86 -0.60
N ARG A 48 -77.80 9.85 -0.21
CA ARG A 48 -79.16 10.12 -0.70
C ARG A 48 -79.42 11.60 -0.83
N VAL A 49 -80.08 12.00 -1.89
CA VAL A 49 -80.61 13.32 -2.06
C VAL A 49 -81.98 13.34 -1.34
N LEU A 50 -82.15 14.16 -0.31
CA LEU A 50 -83.43 14.41 0.30
C LEU A 50 -84.22 15.36 -0.62
N ILE A 51 -85.17 14.85 -1.36
CA ILE A 51 -86.13 15.64 -2.11
C ILE A 51 -87.23 16.04 -1.13
N ILE A 52 -87.26 17.31 -0.73
CA ILE A 52 -88.36 17.87 0.09
C ILE A 52 -89.48 18.25 -0.87
N PRO A 53 -90.68 17.56 -0.81
CA PRO A 53 -91.80 17.91 -1.65
C PRO A 53 -92.38 19.25 -1.18
N GLY A 54 -92.32 20.27 -2.05
CA GLY A 54 -93.07 21.53 -1.78
C GLY A 54 -92.29 22.84 -1.97
N SER A 55 -91.00 22.85 -2.33
CA SER A 55 -90.28 24.10 -2.65
C SER A 55 -90.06 24.19 -4.16
N ALA A 56 -90.84 25.09 -4.82
CA ALA A 56 -90.77 25.38 -6.25
C ALA A 56 -89.60 26.30 -6.61
N THR A 57 -88.43 25.90 -6.24
CA THR A 57 -87.18 26.44 -6.82
C THR A 57 -86.35 25.23 -7.35
N PHE A 58 -86.51 24.98 -8.67
CA PHE A 58 -85.63 24.09 -9.38
C PHE A 58 -84.19 24.64 -9.30
N VAL A 59 -83.44 24.19 -8.32
CA VAL A 59 -81.96 24.30 -8.42
C VAL A 59 -81.53 23.17 -9.36
N ASP A 60 -81.27 23.56 -10.59
CA ASP A 60 -80.70 22.65 -11.61
C ASP A 60 -79.23 22.34 -11.22
N GLY A 61 -79.05 21.61 -10.13
CA GLY A 61 -77.81 21.16 -9.59
C GLY A 61 -77.82 19.65 -9.54
N VAL A 62 -77.06 19.05 -10.44
CA VAL A 62 -76.73 17.59 -10.37
C VAL A 62 -75.96 17.40 -9.07
N PHE A 63 -76.65 16.99 -8.00
CA PHE A 63 -75.92 16.55 -6.79
C PHE A 63 -75.36 15.14 -7.03
N PRO A 64 -74.05 15.00 -7.09
CA PRO A 64 -73.44 13.72 -7.34
C PRO A 64 -73.76 12.76 -6.17
N ILE A 65 -74.46 11.67 -6.49
CA ILE A 65 -74.70 10.56 -5.56
C ILE A 65 -73.42 9.73 -5.46
N ARG A 66 -73.10 9.29 -4.27
CA ARG A 66 -71.88 8.49 -3.98
C ARG A 66 -71.69 7.30 -4.92
N SER A 67 -72.71 6.58 -5.28
CA SER A 67 -72.67 5.45 -6.23
C SER A 67 -72.28 5.87 -7.63
N GLU A 68 -72.73 7.00 -8.13
CA GLU A 68 -72.33 7.55 -9.44
C GLU A 68 -70.88 8.03 -9.46
N LEU A 69 -70.46 8.73 -8.36
CA LEU A 69 -69.06 9.12 -8.21
C LEU A 69 -68.13 7.95 -8.21
N LEU A 70 -68.48 6.85 -7.54
CA LEU A 70 -67.64 5.64 -7.50
C LEU A 70 -67.52 4.99 -8.87
N ARG A 71 -68.63 4.91 -9.64
CA ARG A 71 -68.68 4.33 -10.96
C ARG A 71 -67.81 5.08 -11.98
N VAL A 72 -67.72 6.40 -11.84
CA VAL A 72 -66.90 7.26 -12.69
C VAL A 72 -65.44 7.35 -12.22
N PHE A 73 -65.26 7.37 -10.90
CA PHE A 73 -63.93 7.55 -10.28
C PHE A 73 -63.03 6.30 -10.41
N ALA A 74 -63.57 5.09 -10.15
CA ALA A 74 -62.78 3.86 -10.13
C ALA A 74 -62.02 3.60 -11.44
N PRO A 75 -62.63 3.65 -12.64
CA PRO A 75 -61.89 3.39 -13.91
C PRO A 75 -60.84 4.49 -14.18
N ARG A 76 -61.14 5.77 -13.84
CA ARG A 76 -60.16 6.86 -14.00
C ARG A 76 -58.99 6.74 -13.04
N ALA A 77 -59.24 6.36 -11.80
CA ALA A 77 -58.21 6.07 -10.80
C ALA A 77 -57.30 4.91 -11.26
N PHE A 78 -57.89 3.87 -11.85
CA PHE A 78 -57.10 2.77 -12.40
C PHE A 78 -56.19 3.24 -13.57
N VAL A 79 -56.70 4.06 -14.48
CA VAL A 79 -55.89 4.60 -15.59
C VAL A 79 -54.74 5.47 -15.05
N VAL A 80 -55.00 6.33 -14.06
CA VAL A 80 -53.97 7.16 -13.43
C VAL A 80 -52.90 6.26 -12.76
N MET A 81 -53.32 5.20 -12.05
CA MET A 81 -52.38 4.28 -11.41
C MET A 81 -51.47 3.55 -12.44
N VAL A 82 -52.03 3.16 -13.59
CA VAL A 82 -51.22 2.56 -14.68
C VAL A 82 -50.25 3.57 -15.24
N ILE A 83 -50.65 4.82 -15.44
CA ILE A 83 -49.77 5.90 -15.89
C ILE A 83 -48.63 6.12 -14.87
N VAL A 84 -48.94 6.21 -13.57
CA VAL A 84 -47.96 6.37 -12.50
C VAL A 84 -46.96 5.17 -12.46
N LEU A 85 -47.48 3.96 -12.64
CA LEU A 85 -46.62 2.76 -12.72
C LEU A 85 -45.64 2.85 -13.90
N VAL A 86 -46.11 3.16 -15.09
CA VAL A 86 -45.29 3.26 -16.31
C VAL A 86 -44.24 4.37 -16.16
N LEU A 87 -44.67 5.56 -15.67
CA LEU A 87 -43.73 6.66 -15.41
C LEU A 87 -42.72 6.32 -14.32
N GLY A 88 -43.12 5.60 -13.27
CA GLY A 88 -42.26 5.11 -12.19
C GLY A 88 -41.21 4.12 -12.69
N LEU A 89 -41.60 3.20 -13.58
CA LEU A 89 -40.67 2.24 -14.19
C LEU A 89 -39.69 2.93 -15.14
N ILE A 90 -40.15 3.81 -16.02
CA ILE A 90 -39.30 4.53 -16.98
C ILE A 90 -38.35 5.48 -16.24
N GLY A 91 -38.88 6.32 -15.34
CA GLY A 91 -38.10 7.27 -14.56
C GLY A 91 -37.09 6.56 -13.65
N GLY A 92 -37.52 5.52 -12.95
CA GLY A 92 -36.66 4.69 -12.10
C GLY A 92 -35.52 4.02 -12.87
N TRP A 93 -35.80 3.49 -14.08
CA TRP A 93 -34.78 2.91 -14.95
C TRP A 93 -33.73 3.92 -15.40
N PHE A 94 -34.18 5.13 -15.78
CA PHE A 94 -33.28 6.20 -16.19
C PHE A 94 -32.42 6.71 -15.02
N LEU A 95 -33.05 6.96 -13.87
CA LEU A 95 -32.37 7.46 -12.67
C LEU A 95 -31.38 6.44 -12.12
N ALA A 96 -31.78 5.15 -12.01
CA ALA A 96 -30.89 4.09 -11.56
C ALA A 96 -29.69 3.93 -12.51
N GLY A 97 -29.91 4.01 -13.84
CA GLY A 97 -28.84 3.96 -14.81
C GLY A 97 -27.84 5.11 -14.67
N ARG A 98 -28.32 6.33 -14.39
CA ARG A 98 -27.46 7.49 -14.18
C ARG A 98 -26.65 7.38 -12.89
N MET A 99 -27.26 6.93 -11.79
CA MET A 99 -26.60 6.78 -10.48
C MET A 99 -25.56 5.65 -10.46
N LEU A 100 -25.76 4.59 -11.26
CA LEU A 100 -24.85 3.44 -11.29
C LEU A 100 -23.70 3.55 -12.31
N ARG A 101 -23.74 4.50 -13.25
CA ARG A 101 -22.67 4.71 -14.25
C ARG A 101 -21.27 4.86 -13.66
N PRO A 102 -21.06 5.58 -12.55
CA PRO A 102 -19.73 5.69 -11.94
C PRO A 102 -19.19 4.34 -11.45
N LEU A 103 -20.05 3.46 -10.90
CA LEU A 103 -19.66 2.11 -10.47
C LEU A 103 -19.21 1.23 -11.63
N ASP A 104 -19.80 1.39 -12.82
CA ASP A 104 -19.34 0.69 -14.02
C ASP A 104 -17.91 1.10 -14.40
N ARG A 105 -17.55 2.39 -14.23
CA ARG A 105 -16.19 2.89 -14.47
C ARG A 105 -15.18 2.31 -13.47
N ILE A 106 -15.54 2.29 -12.16
CA ILE A 106 -14.70 1.67 -11.12
C ILE A 106 -14.48 0.19 -11.44
N THR A 107 -15.54 -0.53 -11.81
CA THR A 107 -15.44 -1.96 -12.18
C THR A 107 -14.57 -2.18 -13.42
N ALA A 108 -14.67 -1.31 -14.41
CA ALA A 108 -13.85 -1.38 -15.61
C ALA A 108 -12.36 -1.13 -15.29
N ALA A 109 -12.04 -0.12 -14.47
CA ALA A 109 -10.67 0.17 -14.05
C ALA A 109 -10.06 -0.99 -13.26
N THR A 110 -10.81 -1.58 -12.32
CA THR A 110 -10.33 -2.74 -11.55
C THR A 110 -10.11 -3.98 -12.43
N ARG A 111 -10.94 -4.21 -13.47
CA ARG A 111 -10.72 -5.28 -14.45
C ARG A 111 -9.47 -5.03 -15.29
N LEU A 112 -9.20 -3.80 -15.72
CA LEU A 112 -7.97 -3.45 -16.43
C LEU A 112 -6.74 -3.65 -15.54
N ALA A 113 -6.83 -3.31 -14.26
CA ALA A 113 -5.76 -3.58 -13.30
C ALA A 113 -5.45 -5.07 -13.15
N THR A 114 -6.48 -5.94 -13.10
CA THR A 114 -6.28 -7.40 -13.05
C THR A 114 -5.66 -7.98 -14.32
N SER A 115 -5.82 -7.32 -15.47
CA SER A 115 -5.16 -7.70 -16.73
C SER A 115 -3.74 -7.12 -16.89
N GLY A 116 -3.22 -6.44 -15.86
CA GLY A 116 -1.85 -5.93 -15.82
C GLY A 116 -1.69 -4.45 -16.19
N SER A 117 -2.76 -3.75 -16.57
CA SER A 117 -2.72 -2.31 -16.88
C SER A 117 -3.02 -1.51 -15.61
N LEU A 118 -1.97 -1.11 -14.88
CA LEU A 118 -2.08 -0.36 -13.63
C LEU A 118 -2.11 1.16 -13.83
N SER A 119 -1.79 1.67 -15.02
CA SER A 119 -1.71 3.10 -15.32
C SER A 119 -3.07 3.77 -15.55
N HIS A 120 -4.14 2.99 -15.71
CA HIS A 120 -5.47 3.55 -15.91
C HIS A 120 -6.05 4.09 -14.62
N ARG A 121 -6.60 5.33 -14.65
CA ARG A 121 -7.24 6.00 -13.50
C ARG A 121 -8.71 6.21 -13.79
N ILE A 122 -9.51 6.23 -12.75
CA ILE A 122 -10.96 6.41 -12.83
C ILE A 122 -11.28 7.88 -13.03
N GLU A 123 -10.58 8.77 -12.31
CA GLU A 123 -10.66 10.25 -12.39
C GLU A 123 -12.09 10.77 -12.50
N LEU A 124 -12.95 10.41 -11.55
CA LEU A 124 -14.34 10.86 -11.55
C LEU A 124 -14.40 12.38 -11.35
N THR A 125 -14.96 13.08 -12.33
CA THR A 125 -15.23 14.51 -12.28
C THR A 125 -16.62 14.77 -11.68
N GLY A 126 -16.77 15.83 -10.86
CA GLY A 126 -18.06 16.22 -10.30
C GLY A 126 -18.00 16.62 -8.84
N ARG A 127 -19.18 16.61 -8.14
CA ARG A 127 -19.27 16.91 -6.71
C ARG A 127 -18.61 15.79 -5.88
N LYS A 128 -18.08 16.17 -4.71
CA LYS A 128 -17.60 15.18 -3.74
C LYS A 128 -18.80 14.47 -3.13
N ASP A 129 -18.97 13.22 -3.48
CA ASP A 129 -19.92 12.29 -2.90
C ASP A 129 -19.20 10.98 -2.53
N GLU A 130 -19.89 10.05 -1.90
CA GLU A 130 -19.33 8.78 -1.41
C GLU A 130 -18.77 7.92 -2.54
N ILE A 131 -19.34 8.03 -3.74
CA ILE A 131 -18.87 7.27 -4.93
C ILE A 131 -17.54 7.85 -5.43
N ARG A 132 -17.37 9.16 -5.38
CA ARG A 132 -16.11 9.80 -5.73
C ARG A 132 -15.01 9.48 -4.70
N GLU A 133 -15.33 9.50 -3.41
CA GLU A 133 -14.38 9.10 -2.37
C GLU A 133 -13.90 7.66 -2.58
N LEU A 134 -14.81 6.75 -2.94
CA LEU A 134 -14.45 5.38 -3.31
C LEU A 134 -13.54 5.33 -4.54
N ALA A 135 -13.83 6.11 -5.58
CA ALA A 135 -13.00 6.16 -6.79
C ALA A 135 -11.60 6.71 -6.50
N ASP A 136 -11.49 7.79 -5.72
CA ASP A 136 -10.22 8.39 -5.30
C ASP A 136 -9.39 7.39 -4.44
N ALA A 137 -10.05 6.61 -3.57
CA ALA A 137 -9.40 5.55 -2.79
C ALA A 137 -8.86 4.42 -3.68
N VAL A 138 -9.62 4.00 -4.70
CA VAL A 138 -9.20 2.99 -5.68
C VAL A 138 -8.04 3.53 -6.51
N ASP A 139 -8.11 4.77 -7.00
CA ASP A 139 -7.01 5.40 -7.76
C ASP A 139 -5.74 5.50 -6.92
N GLY A 140 -5.86 5.84 -5.62
CA GLY A 140 -4.75 5.84 -4.68
C GLY A 140 -4.14 4.44 -4.46
N MET A 141 -4.96 3.40 -4.41
CA MET A 141 -4.49 2.01 -4.33
C MET A 141 -3.76 1.59 -5.61
N LEU A 142 -4.31 1.91 -6.79
CA LEU A 142 -3.70 1.61 -8.09
C LEU A 142 -2.34 2.32 -8.25
N ALA A 143 -2.25 3.59 -7.82
CA ALA A 143 -0.99 4.34 -7.85
C ALA A 143 0.10 3.70 -6.98
N ARG A 144 -0.25 3.23 -5.78
CA ARG A 144 0.69 2.53 -4.89
C ARG A 144 1.12 1.19 -5.48
N LEU A 145 0.19 0.44 -6.07
CA LEU A 145 0.50 -0.85 -6.70
C LEU A 145 1.41 -0.67 -7.92
N GLU A 146 1.13 0.32 -8.76
CA GLU A 146 1.98 0.66 -9.92
C GLU A 146 3.41 1.04 -9.49
N ALA A 147 3.53 1.90 -8.47
CA ALA A 147 4.83 2.29 -7.93
C ALA A 147 5.59 1.06 -7.38
N HIS A 148 4.91 0.17 -6.67
CA HIS A 148 5.51 -1.05 -6.13
C HIS A 148 5.97 -2.02 -7.22
N VAL A 149 5.16 -2.24 -8.27
CA VAL A 149 5.55 -3.08 -9.42
C VAL A 149 6.73 -2.48 -10.17
N ALA A 150 6.73 -1.16 -10.40
CA ALA A 150 7.85 -0.47 -11.04
C ALA A 150 9.14 -0.55 -10.22
N GLU A 151 9.05 -0.49 -8.87
CA GLU A 151 10.18 -0.70 -7.97
C GLU A 151 10.72 -2.12 -8.05
N GLN A 152 9.85 -3.13 -8.04
CA GLN A 152 10.25 -4.54 -8.19
C GLN A 152 10.92 -4.81 -9.55
N GLN A 153 10.40 -4.24 -10.64
CA GLN A 153 11.00 -4.38 -11.97
C GLN A 153 12.39 -3.75 -12.03
N ARG A 154 12.57 -2.54 -11.48
CA ARG A 154 13.88 -1.90 -11.38
C ARG A 154 14.86 -2.71 -10.55
N PHE A 155 14.40 -3.23 -9.41
CA PHE A 155 15.18 -4.11 -8.55
C PHE A 155 15.65 -5.37 -9.29
N ALA A 156 14.76 -6.08 -9.98
CA ALA A 156 15.08 -7.28 -10.74
C ALA A 156 16.07 -7.00 -11.91
N ALA A 157 15.89 -5.88 -12.62
CA ALA A 157 16.78 -5.44 -13.68
C ALA A 157 18.19 -5.14 -13.14
N ASN A 158 18.28 -4.37 -12.05
CA ASN A 158 19.55 -4.00 -11.42
C ASN A 158 20.28 -5.24 -10.85
N ALA A 159 19.55 -6.14 -10.16
CA ALA A 159 20.09 -7.40 -9.66
C ALA A 159 20.68 -8.25 -10.79
N SER A 160 19.98 -8.35 -11.92
CA SER A 160 20.45 -9.07 -13.11
C SER A 160 21.72 -8.46 -13.69
N HIS A 161 21.82 -7.13 -13.72
CA HIS A 161 23.02 -6.44 -14.19
C HIS A 161 24.21 -6.62 -13.24
N GLU A 162 24.02 -6.50 -11.93
CA GLU A 162 25.07 -6.66 -10.93
C GLU A 162 25.55 -8.10 -10.82
N LEU A 163 24.70 -9.11 -11.09
CA LEU A 163 25.12 -10.52 -11.18
C LEU A 163 25.88 -10.84 -12.47
N ARG A 164 25.46 -10.24 -13.59
CA ARG A 164 26.12 -10.49 -14.90
C ARG A 164 27.58 -10.06 -14.89
N THR A 165 27.89 -8.94 -14.23
CA THR A 165 29.23 -8.36 -14.20
C THR A 165 30.30 -9.32 -13.62
N PRO A 166 30.18 -9.86 -12.38
CA PRO A 166 31.17 -10.80 -11.83
C PRO A 166 31.26 -12.10 -12.65
N LEU A 167 30.12 -12.58 -13.19
CA LEU A 167 30.11 -13.78 -14.02
C LEU A 167 30.84 -13.57 -15.36
N ALA A 168 30.65 -12.42 -16.01
CA ALA A 168 31.34 -12.06 -17.25
C ALA A 168 32.87 -11.91 -17.03
N ILE A 169 33.25 -11.26 -15.90
CA ILE A 169 34.65 -11.14 -15.52
C ILE A 169 35.26 -12.54 -15.26
N THR A 170 34.56 -13.38 -14.51
CA THR A 170 35.01 -14.78 -14.28
C THR A 170 35.21 -15.51 -15.58
N GLN A 171 34.28 -15.45 -16.52
CA GLN A 171 34.38 -16.06 -17.83
C GLN A 171 35.59 -15.52 -18.60
N THR A 172 35.80 -14.22 -18.63
CA THR A 172 36.92 -13.58 -19.28
C THR A 172 38.28 -14.04 -18.69
N LEU A 173 38.37 -14.10 -17.34
CA LEU A 173 39.56 -14.58 -16.64
C LEU A 173 39.89 -16.03 -17.01
N LEU A 174 38.89 -16.89 -17.11
CA LEU A 174 39.05 -18.28 -17.53
C LEU A 174 39.46 -18.42 -18.99
N ASP A 175 38.88 -17.59 -19.89
CA ASP A 175 39.25 -17.63 -21.31
C ASP A 175 40.66 -17.09 -21.57
N VAL A 176 41.10 -16.08 -20.82
CA VAL A 176 42.50 -15.60 -20.86
C VAL A 176 43.42 -16.65 -20.28
N ALA A 177 43.03 -17.31 -19.18
CA ALA A 177 43.85 -18.40 -18.60
C ALA A 177 44.09 -19.56 -19.55
N ARG A 178 43.15 -19.90 -20.41
CA ARG A 178 43.30 -20.93 -21.45
C ARG A 178 44.29 -20.56 -22.54
N LYS A 179 44.46 -19.27 -22.83
CA LYS A 179 45.29 -18.75 -23.93
C LYS A 179 46.74 -18.52 -23.52
N ASP A 180 47.02 -18.28 -22.23
CA ASP A 180 48.36 -18.04 -21.70
C ASP A 180 48.73 -19.00 -20.57
N PRO A 181 49.42 -20.12 -20.90
CA PRO A 181 49.85 -21.12 -19.91
C PRO A 181 50.96 -20.62 -18.96
N ARG A 182 51.65 -19.51 -19.29
CA ARG A 182 52.76 -18.97 -18.48
C ARG A 182 52.32 -17.98 -17.40
N ARG A 183 51.06 -17.77 -17.28
CA ARG A 183 50.48 -16.84 -16.34
C ARG A 183 50.63 -17.26 -14.89
N ASP A 184 50.68 -16.31 -13.96
CA ASP A 184 50.64 -16.57 -12.52
C ASP A 184 49.28 -17.18 -12.11
N ALA A 185 49.35 -18.49 -11.73
CA ALA A 185 48.15 -19.21 -11.31
C ALA A 185 47.56 -18.68 -9.99
N HIS A 186 48.40 -18.10 -9.11
CA HIS A 186 47.95 -17.56 -7.83
C HIS A 186 47.14 -16.28 -8.03
N GLU A 187 47.60 -15.38 -8.90
CA GLU A 187 46.85 -14.15 -9.21
C GLU A 187 45.46 -14.45 -9.82
N LEU A 188 45.40 -15.48 -10.70
CA LEU A 188 44.12 -15.92 -11.26
C LEU A 188 43.19 -16.46 -10.19
N ASP A 189 43.69 -17.34 -9.31
CA ASP A 189 42.89 -17.96 -8.25
C ASP A 189 42.34 -16.89 -7.30
N ASP A 190 43.16 -15.92 -6.91
CA ASP A 190 42.77 -14.83 -6.05
C ASP A 190 41.67 -13.94 -6.71
N ARG A 191 41.80 -13.62 -7.99
CA ARG A 191 40.79 -12.85 -8.73
C ARG A 191 39.48 -13.63 -8.92
N LEU A 192 39.56 -14.94 -9.21
CA LEU A 192 38.38 -15.79 -9.32
C LEU A 192 37.64 -15.90 -7.98
N ARG A 193 38.41 -16.10 -6.89
CA ARG A 193 37.83 -16.12 -5.53
C ARG A 193 37.13 -14.79 -5.19
N ALA A 194 37.77 -13.67 -5.47
CA ALA A 194 37.18 -12.35 -5.22
C ALA A 194 35.85 -12.16 -5.99
N MET A 195 35.79 -12.57 -7.27
CA MET A 195 34.55 -12.48 -8.06
C MET A 195 33.47 -13.43 -7.56
N ASN A 196 33.84 -14.64 -7.14
CA ASN A 196 32.90 -15.61 -6.59
C ASN A 196 32.33 -15.14 -5.24
N THR A 197 33.18 -14.65 -4.33
CA THR A 197 32.72 -14.05 -3.06
C THR A 197 31.76 -12.92 -3.31
N ARG A 198 32.09 -12.01 -4.24
CA ARG A 198 31.21 -10.91 -4.60
C ARG A 198 29.81 -11.36 -5.11
N ALA A 199 29.79 -12.45 -5.91
CA ALA A 199 28.51 -13.00 -6.41
C ALA A 199 27.73 -13.67 -5.28
N ILE A 200 28.37 -14.33 -4.34
CA ILE A 200 27.73 -14.90 -3.14
C ILE A 200 27.17 -13.80 -2.27
N ASP A 201 27.95 -12.78 -1.93
CA ASP A 201 27.51 -11.65 -1.10
C ASP A 201 26.29 -10.97 -1.72
N LEU A 202 26.26 -10.83 -3.07
CA LEU A 202 25.11 -10.25 -3.77
C LEU A 202 23.87 -11.13 -3.65
N THR A 203 24.02 -12.46 -3.85
CA THR A 203 22.86 -13.38 -3.73
C THR A 203 22.32 -13.45 -2.31
N GLU A 204 23.18 -13.44 -1.29
CA GLU A 204 22.79 -13.40 0.12
C GLU A 204 22.05 -12.10 0.46
N ALA A 205 22.55 -10.96 -0.02
CA ALA A 205 21.90 -9.67 0.16
C ALA A 205 20.51 -9.62 -0.47
N LEU A 206 20.35 -10.19 -1.69
CA LEU A 206 19.06 -10.29 -2.37
C LEU A 206 18.08 -11.21 -1.63
N LEU A 207 18.54 -12.35 -1.13
CA LEU A 207 17.71 -13.27 -0.33
C LEU A 207 17.28 -12.63 0.99
N LEU A 208 18.16 -11.86 1.61
CA LEU A 208 17.85 -11.16 2.85
C LEU A 208 16.76 -10.10 2.63
N LEU A 209 16.87 -9.30 1.57
CA LEU A 209 15.83 -8.35 1.18
C LEU A 209 14.48 -9.05 0.97
N ALA A 210 14.47 -10.14 0.21
CA ALA A 210 13.24 -10.90 -0.06
C ALA A 210 12.60 -11.48 1.22
N ARG A 211 13.40 -11.94 2.19
CA ARG A 211 12.90 -12.44 3.49
C ARG A 211 12.37 -11.33 4.40
N ALA A 212 13.05 -10.20 4.43
CA ALA A 212 12.61 -9.06 5.23
C ALA A 212 11.26 -8.53 4.73
N ASP A 213 11.07 -8.40 3.40
CA ASP A 213 9.82 -7.95 2.80
C ASP A 213 8.63 -8.88 3.11
N GLN A 214 8.86 -10.19 3.23
CA GLN A 214 7.81 -11.15 3.55
C GLN A 214 7.37 -11.15 5.02
N ARG A 215 8.09 -10.44 5.93
CA ARG A 215 7.84 -10.44 7.39
C ARG A 215 7.71 -11.84 8.01
N SER A 216 8.27 -12.86 7.36
CA SER A 216 8.16 -14.27 7.72
C SER A 216 9.35 -14.72 8.57
N PHE A 217 9.42 -14.21 9.81
CA PHE A 217 10.46 -14.61 10.76
C PHE A 217 9.90 -14.74 12.18
N THR A 218 10.54 -15.58 12.99
CA THR A 218 10.18 -15.74 14.40
C THR A 218 10.62 -14.51 15.18
N ARG A 219 9.67 -13.89 15.89
CA ARG A 219 9.93 -12.74 16.76
C ARG A 219 10.23 -13.23 18.18
N GLN A 220 11.32 -12.75 18.74
CA GLN A 220 11.74 -12.99 20.12
C GLN A 220 12.25 -11.71 20.75
N GLN A 221 12.47 -11.71 22.07
CA GLN A 221 13.14 -10.59 22.72
C GLN A 221 14.61 -10.57 22.33
N VAL A 222 15.07 -9.42 21.85
CA VAL A 222 16.44 -9.19 21.41
C VAL A 222 16.94 -7.89 22.05
N ASP A 223 18.11 -7.96 22.65
CA ASP A 223 18.83 -6.77 23.10
C ASP A 223 19.63 -6.20 21.91
N LEU A 224 19.19 -5.03 21.42
CA LEU A 224 19.82 -4.35 20.30
C LEU A 224 21.23 -3.85 20.64
N SER A 225 21.55 -3.63 21.93
CA SER A 225 22.89 -3.25 22.36
C SER A 225 23.88 -4.41 22.15
N LEU A 226 23.48 -5.63 22.49
CA LEU A 226 24.33 -6.82 22.26
C LEU A 226 24.55 -7.08 20.76
N ALA A 227 23.50 -6.89 19.94
CA ALA A 227 23.64 -7.02 18.48
C ALA A 227 24.60 -5.96 17.90
N ALA A 228 24.58 -4.73 18.44
CA ALA A 228 25.49 -3.67 18.04
C ALA A 228 26.95 -3.94 18.48
N GLU A 229 27.15 -4.48 19.68
CA GLU A 229 28.46 -4.90 20.19
C GLU A 229 29.03 -6.03 19.36
N GLU A 230 28.28 -7.12 19.10
CA GLU A 230 28.68 -8.24 18.27
C GLU A 230 29.06 -7.80 16.86
N ALA A 231 28.26 -6.92 16.24
CA ALA A 231 28.58 -6.36 14.92
C ALA A 231 29.88 -5.55 14.94
N THR A 232 30.12 -4.77 16.01
CA THR A 232 31.32 -3.97 16.18
C THR A 232 32.55 -4.83 16.38
N GLU A 233 32.48 -5.84 17.25
CA GLU A 233 33.58 -6.78 17.50
C GLU A 233 33.95 -7.55 16.21
N THR A 234 32.96 -8.04 15.47
CA THR A 234 33.18 -8.75 14.21
C THR A 234 33.89 -7.89 13.17
N LEU A 235 33.55 -6.58 13.11
CA LEU A 235 34.10 -5.65 12.13
C LEU A 235 35.35 -4.90 12.62
N TYR A 236 35.78 -5.07 13.87
CA TYR A 236 36.97 -4.42 14.41
C TYR A 236 38.25 -4.65 13.60
N PRO A 237 38.61 -5.92 13.16
CA PRO A 237 39.76 -6.13 12.33
C PRO A 237 39.66 -5.45 10.95
N PHE A 238 38.44 -5.30 10.43
CA PHE A 238 38.20 -4.63 9.17
C PHE A 238 38.39 -3.11 9.33
N ALA A 239 37.87 -2.52 10.39
CA ALA A 239 38.04 -1.10 10.73
C ALA A 239 39.52 -0.73 10.95
N ALA A 240 40.28 -1.60 11.67
CA ALA A 240 41.69 -1.39 11.92
C ALA A 240 42.53 -1.35 10.61
N ARG A 241 42.17 -2.20 9.64
CA ARG A 241 42.83 -2.19 8.30
C ARG A 241 42.56 -0.92 7.51
N HIS A 242 41.39 -0.27 7.77
CA HIS A 242 41.00 0.99 7.13
C HIS A 242 41.39 2.24 7.92
N GLY A 243 42.11 2.08 9.06
CA GLY A 243 42.52 3.20 9.90
C GLY A 243 41.34 3.92 10.61
N VAL A 244 40.23 3.22 10.81
CA VAL A 244 39.00 3.76 11.39
C VAL A 244 38.87 3.31 12.85
N GLY A 245 38.71 4.30 13.76
CA GLY A 245 38.38 4.05 15.16
C GLY A 245 36.88 3.79 15.35
N ILE A 246 36.52 2.81 16.20
CA ILE A 246 35.12 2.55 16.54
C ILE A 246 34.92 2.85 18.03
N GLU A 247 33.88 3.62 18.35
CA GLU A 247 33.42 3.93 19.71
C GLU A 247 32.02 3.37 19.88
N THR A 248 31.81 2.54 20.90
CA THR A 248 30.50 1.97 21.24
C THR A 248 30.05 2.50 22.58
N SER A 249 28.81 2.95 22.68
CA SER A 249 28.18 3.45 23.90
C SER A 249 26.69 3.14 23.92
N GLY A 250 26.10 3.08 25.12
CA GLY A 250 24.67 2.94 25.25
C GLY A 250 24.25 2.10 26.46
N SER A 251 22.97 1.83 26.54
CA SER A 251 22.32 0.99 27.55
C SER A 251 21.50 -0.10 26.89
N GLY A 252 21.15 -1.14 27.64
CA GLY A 252 20.31 -2.24 27.16
C GLY A 252 19.05 -1.73 26.46
N ALA A 253 18.85 -2.16 25.22
CA ALA A 253 17.80 -1.70 24.32
C ALA A 253 16.99 -2.91 23.81
N ILE A 254 16.01 -3.36 24.62
CA ILE A 254 15.27 -4.59 24.36
C ILE A 254 14.10 -4.33 23.41
N THR A 255 14.08 -5.03 22.28
CA THR A 255 13.00 -5.01 21.28
C THR A 255 12.45 -6.42 21.03
N ILE A 256 11.38 -6.52 20.24
CA ILE A 256 10.84 -7.80 19.76
C ILE A 256 11.13 -7.94 18.28
N GLY A 257 11.92 -8.95 17.91
CA GLY A 257 12.32 -9.14 16.52
C GLY A 257 13.10 -10.43 16.27
N SER A 258 13.71 -10.51 15.09
CA SER A 258 14.63 -11.58 14.73
C SER A 258 16.06 -11.19 15.11
N SER A 259 16.71 -11.96 15.98
CA SER A 259 18.10 -11.72 16.38
C SER A 259 19.06 -11.70 15.16
N THR A 260 18.87 -12.62 14.22
CA THR A 260 19.68 -12.71 13.00
C THR A 260 19.51 -11.46 12.11
N LEU A 261 18.28 -10.98 11.92
CA LEU A 261 18.02 -9.80 11.10
C LEU A 261 18.52 -8.51 11.78
N LEU A 262 18.37 -8.39 13.10
CA LEU A 262 18.84 -7.23 13.84
C LEU A 262 20.36 -7.18 13.93
N LEU A 263 21.02 -8.31 14.08
CA LEU A 263 22.49 -8.40 13.96
C LEU A 263 22.95 -7.99 12.56
N GLN A 264 22.29 -8.49 11.51
CA GLN A 264 22.60 -8.11 10.13
C GLN A 264 22.39 -6.61 9.87
N LEU A 265 21.34 -6.02 10.45
CA LEU A 265 21.10 -4.57 10.40
C LEU A 265 22.26 -3.80 11.01
N ALA A 266 22.68 -4.17 12.23
CA ALA A 266 23.80 -3.54 12.92
C ALA A 266 25.11 -3.70 12.12
N THR A 267 25.39 -4.93 11.62
CA THR A 267 26.57 -5.23 10.78
C THR A 267 26.59 -4.37 9.52
N ASN A 268 25.46 -4.24 8.79
CA ASN A 268 25.40 -3.40 7.59
C ASN A 268 25.64 -1.93 7.90
N LEU A 269 25.10 -1.41 9.01
CA LEU A 269 25.31 -0.01 9.42
C LEU A 269 26.78 0.26 9.76
N VAL A 270 27.39 -0.59 10.59
CA VAL A 270 28.79 -0.44 11.00
C VAL A 270 29.73 -0.61 9.81
N HIS A 271 29.48 -1.61 8.96
CA HIS A 271 30.26 -1.81 7.73
C HIS A 271 30.20 -0.60 6.79
N ASN A 272 29.02 -0.07 6.53
CA ASN A 272 28.86 1.15 5.73
C ASN A 272 29.62 2.35 6.34
N ALA A 273 29.54 2.50 7.65
CA ALA A 273 30.22 3.58 8.37
C ALA A 273 31.74 3.49 8.30
N ILE A 274 32.29 2.27 8.18
CA ILE A 274 33.74 2.05 7.98
C ILE A 274 34.12 2.35 6.53
N VAL A 275 33.42 1.76 5.56
CA VAL A 275 33.75 1.88 4.11
C VAL A 275 33.64 3.32 3.62
N HIS A 276 32.63 4.06 4.10
CA HIS A 276 32.37 5.44 3.71
C HIS A 276 32.96 6.46 4.71
N ASN A 277 34.06 6.11 5.38
CA ASN A 277 34.76 6.97 6.29
C ASN A 277 35.87 7.79 5.61
N LEU A 278 36.48 8.70 6.36
CA LEU A 278 37.71 9.37 5.96
C LEU A 278 38.87 8.36 5.93
N PRO A 279 39.82 8.48 4.97
CA PRO A 279 40.95 7.54 4.85
C PRO A 279 41.94 7.66 6.01
N GLU A 280 41.98 8.82 6.66
CA GLU A 280 42.82 9.06 7.83
C GLU A 280 42.00 9.59 9.01
N ARG A 281 42.24 9.04 10.21
CA ARG A 281 41.58 9.43 11.46
C ARG A 281 40.05 9.35 11.40
N GLY A 282 39.54 8.41 10.61
CA GLY A 282 38.12 8.14 10.52
C GLY A 282 37.58 7.61 11.85
N THR A 283 36.37 8.01 12.23
CA THR A 283 35.69 7.50 13.43
C THR A 283 34.28 7.03 13.10
N VAL A 284 33.89 5.93 13.74
CA VAL A 284 32.52 5.41 13.76
C VAL A 284 32.06 5.42 15.20
N ARG A 285 30.89 6.03 15.45
CA ARG A 285 30.25 5.98 16.76
C ARG A 285 28.96 5.20 16.67
N VAL A 286 28.83 4.20 17.53
CA VAL A 286 27.64 3.33 17.65
C VAL A 286 27.01 3.59 19.00
N THR A 287 25.75 4.02 19.02
CA THR A 287 25.05 4.36 20.26
C THR A 287 23.69 3.67 20.29
N THR A 288 23.38 3.00 21.39
CA THR A 288 22.06 2.43 21.65
C THR A 288 21.38 3.16 22.79
N ASN A 289 20.10 3.47 22.63
CA ASN A 289 19.29 4.14 23.64
C ASN A 289 17.94 3.45 23.80
N ALA A 290 17.43 3.46 25.03
CA ALA A 290 16.07 3.05 25.35
C ALA A 290 15.28 4.26 25.86
N HIS A 291 14.14 4.53 25.25
CA HIS A 291 13.19 5.57 25.67
C HIS A 291 11.83 4.92 25.91
N ALA A 292 10.91 5.65 26.54
CA ALA A 292 9.57 5.13 26.82
C ALA A 292 8.88 4.67 25.50
N GLY A 293 8.76 3.34 25.33
CA GLY A 293 8.09 2.72 24.17
C GLY A 293 8.94 2.51 22.92
N THR A 294 10.17 3.00 22.85
CA THR A 294 11.07 2.84 21.70
C THR A 294 12.51 2.55 22.11
N VAL A 295 13.20 1.78 21.30
CA VAL A 295 14.66 1.61 21.37
C VAL A 295 15.29 2.14 20.09
N SER A 296 16.50 2.66 20.18
CA SER A 296 17.18 3.18 18.99
C SER A 296 18.64 2.70 18.89
N LEU A 297 19.07 2.45 17.67
CA LEU A 297 20.48 2.28 17.28
C LEU A 297 20.87 3.45 16.39
N ILE A 298 21.90 4.18 16.78
CA ILE A 298 22.45 5.31 16.06
C ILE A 298 23.88 4.98 15.65
N VAL A 299 24.16 5.04 14.36
CA VAL A 299 25.51 4.88 13.84
C VAL A 299 25.91 6.16 13.11
N GLU A 300 27.00 6.76 13.53
CA GLU A 300 27.58 7.97 12.96
C GLU A 300 28.97 7.70 12.45
N ASN A 301 29.30 8.21 11.29
CA ASN A 301 30.65 8.18 10.76
C ASN A 301 31.15 9.57 10.38
N THR A 302 32.44 9.77 10.43
CA THR A 302 33.11 10.86 9.74
C THR A 302 33.19 10.53 8.25
N GLY A 303 33.25 11.54 7.38
CA GLY A 303 33.25 11.31 5.93
C GLY A 303 33.09 12.61 5.15
N ASP A 304 32.87 12.49 3.86
CA ASP A 304 32.63 13.62 2.97
C ASP A 304 31.29 14.30 3.31
N GLN A 305 31.14 15.57 2.91
CA GLN A 305 29.88 16.27 3.04
C GLN A 305 28.87 15.70 2.03
N LEU A 306 27.70 15.34 2.51
CA LEU A 306 26.62 14.79 1.69
C LEU A 306 25.51 15.82 1.54
N SER A 307 24.96 15.94 0.30
CA SER A 307 23.78 16.77 0.07
C SER A 307 22.51 16.07 0.58
N ALA A 308 21.49 16.85 0.96
CA ALA A 308 20.19 16.28 1.38
C ALA A 308 19.51 15.45 0.27
N GLU A 309 19.69 15.86 -0.99
CA GLU A 309 19.19 15.12 -2.15
C GLU A 309 19.83 13.74 -2.26
N LEU A 310 21.15 13.64 -2.13
CA LEU A 310 21.86 12.38 -2.15
C LEU A 310 21.41 11.47 -1.00
N VAL A 311 21.30 12.02 0.21
CA VAL A 311 20.88 11.25 1.39
C VAL A 311 19.48 10.65 1.22
N SER A 312 18.56 11.35 0.56
CA SER A 312 17.20 10.84 0.31
C SER A 312 17.16 9.59 -0.58
N THR A 313 18.18 9.38 -1.42
CA THR A 313 18.26 8.23 -2.34
C THR A 313 19.13 7.08 -1.85
N LEU A 314 19.93 7.27 -0.76
CA LEU A 314 20.87 6.25 -0.27
C LEU A 314 20.21 4.95 0.18
N THR A 315 18.92 4.96 0.46
CA THR A 315 18.16 3.74 0.84
C THR A 315 17.57 2.99 -0.36
N GLU A 316 17.74 3.51 -1.58
CA GLU A 316 17.33 2.79 -2.78
C GLU A 316 18.32 1.66 -3.10
N PRO A 317 17.84 0.47 -3.45
CA PRO A 317 18.73 -0.63 -3.81
C PRO A 317 19.66 -0.27 -4.99
N PHE A 318 20.93 -0.67 -4.90
CA PHE A 318 21.98 -0.43 -5.91
C PHE A 318 22.38 1.05 -6.08
N GLN A 319 21.94 1.93 -5.20
CA GLN A 319 22.32 3.34 -5.23
C GLN A 319 23.75 3.48 -4.69
N ARG A 320 24.60 4.16 -5.47
CA ARG A 320 25.99 4.47 -5.11
C ARG A 320 26.15 5.99 -5.09
N GLY A 321 26.77 6.53 -4.04
CA GLY A 321 27.15 7.94 -4.04
C GLY A 321 28.10 8.24 -5.21
N ALA A 322 27.79 9.23 -6.04
CA ALA A 322 28.50 9.54 -7.28
C ALA A 322 30.00 9.91 -7.10
N LEU A 323 30.51 10.03 -5.88
CA LEU A 323 31.83 10.60 -5.58
C LEU A 323 32.99 9.59 -5.49
N ARG A 324 32.76 8.27 -5.52
CA ARG A 324 33.87 7.29 -5.41
C ARG A 324 33.73 6.14 -6.39
N THR A 325 34.12 6.39 -7.67
CA THR A 325 34.29 5.35 -8.70
C THR A 325 35.64 4.62 -8.64
N GLN A 326 36.53 4.91 -7.70
CA GLN A 326 37.94 4.47 -7.71
C GLN A 326 38.40 3.74 -6.44
N THR A 327 37.54 3.25 -5.56
CA THR A 327 37.99 2.41 -4.45
C THR A 327 37.96 0.93 -4.84
N ASP A 328 39.07 0.19 -4.52
CA ASP A 328 39.30 -1.23 -4.84
C ASP A 328 38.23 -2.21 -4.33
N HIS A 329 37.28 -1.75 -3.50
CA HIS A 329 36.15 -2.54 -2.96
C HIS A 329 34.85 -1.74 -3.01
N PRO A 330 34.27 -1.53 -4.21
CA PRO A 330 32.98 -0.85 -4.28
C PRO A 330 31.90 -1.76 -3.69
N GLY A 331 31.29 -1.33 -2.59
CA GLY A 331 30.13 -1.99 -1.99
C GLY A 331 28.99 -2.18 -3.01
N LEU A 332 28.13 -3.17 -2.80
CA LEU A 332 27.03 -3.52 -3.72
C LEU A 332 25.91 -2.48 -3.79
N GLY A 333 25.92 -1.46 -2.92
CA GLY A 333 24.83 -0.49 -2.83
C GLY A 333 23.53 -1.06 -2.25
N LEU A 334 23.62 -2.18 -1.55
CA LEU A 334 22.46 -2.85 -0.93
C LEU A 334 22.38 -2.67 0.59
N GLY A 335 23.47 -2.28 1.26
CA GLY A 335 23.55 -2.25 2.73
C GLY A 335 22.46 -1.41 3.39
N LEU A 336 22.24 -0.15 2.94
CA LEU A 336 21.21 0.71 3.50
C LEU A 336 19.80 0.31 3.06
N ALA A 337 19.63 -0.29 1.89
CA ALA A 337 18.36 -0.89 1.46
C ALA A 337 17.95 -2.06 2.36
N ILE A 338 18.93 -2.93 2.72
CA ILE A 338 18.72 -4.02 3.69
C ILE A 338 18.34 -3.46 5.06
N VAL A 339 19.04 -2.44 5.54
CA VAL A 339 18.71 -1.78 6.81
C VAL A 339 17.27 -1.24 6.81
N LYS A 340 16.86 -0.58 5.72
CA LYS A 340 15.49 -0.07 5.55
C LYS A 340 14.46 -1.20 5.59
N SER A 341 14.67 -2.26 4.82
CA SER A 341 13.75 -3.41 4.76
C SER A 341 13.64 -4.11 6.12
N ILE A 342 14.76 -4.36 6.81
CA ILE A 342 14.75 -4.95 8.17
C ILE A 342 14.04 -4.03 9.16
N THR A 343 14.29 -2.72 9.12
CA THR A 343 13.64 -1.74 10.00
C THR A 343 12.12 -1.76 9.81
N GLN A 344 11.66 -1.74 8.56
CA GLN A 344 10.23 -1.80 8.21
C GLN A 344 9.58 -3.14 8.61
N ALA A 345 10.31 -4.25 8.47
CA ALA A 345 9.84 -5.58 8.89
C ALA A 345 9.64 -5.69 10.41
N HIS A 346 10.35 -4.85 11.18
CA HIS A 346 10.25 -4.74 12.64
C HIS A 346 9.36 -3.55 13.08
N ASP A 347 8.55 -3.00 12.18
CA ASP A 347 7.62 -1.89 12.46
C ASP A 347 8.34 -0.62 12.96
N GLY A 348 9.60 -0.44 12.56
CA GLY A 348 10.47 0.66 12.96
C GLY A 348 10.55 1.79 11.95
N THR A 349 11.35 2.80 12.30
CA THR A 349 11.62 3.99 11.48
C THR A 349 13.11 4.15 11.25
N LEU A 350 13.51 4.40 10.00
CA LEU A 350 14.89 4.68 9.60
C LEU A 350 15.01 6.17 9.24
N THR A 351 15.96 6.86 9.86
CA THR A 351 16.25 8.27 9.58
C THR A 351 17.73 8.43 9.22
N LEU A 352 18.00 9.06 8.10
CA LEU A 352 19.34 9.43 7.65
C LEU A 352 19.51 10.94 7.72
N THR A 353 20.59 11.40 8.36
CA THR A 353 20.87 12.82 8.52
C THR A 353 22.33 13.12 8.14
N PRO A 354 22.58 14.00 7.16
CA PRO A 354 23.94 14.43 6.86
C PRO A 354 24.52 15.23 8.01
N ARG A 355 25.76 14.93 8.42
CA ARG A 355 26.42 15.64 9.50
C ARG A 355 27.05 16.94 8.99
N ARG A 356 26.94 18.02 9.75
CA ARG A 356 27.53 19.33 9.40
C ARG A 356 29.05 19.28 9.27
N THR A 357 29.69 18.38 10.01
CA THR A 357 31.15 18.17 9.98
C THR A 357 31.60 17.18 8.90
N GLY A 358 30.69 16.73 8.06
CA GLY A 358 30.90 15.64 7.10
C GLY A 358 30.52 14.27 7.67
N GLY A 359 30.21 13.33 6.77
CA GLY A 359 29.71 12.00 7.10
C GLY A 359 28.21 11.93 7.28
N LEU A 360 27.72 10.81 7.77
CA LEU A 360 26.31 10.46 7.88
C LEU A 360 25.98 10.02 9.31
N GLN A 361 24.81 10.38 9.79
CA GLN A 361 24.16 9.77 10.95
C GLN A 361 22.99 8.93 10.45
N VAL A 362 22.98 7.66 10.83
CA VAL A 362 21.87 6.74 10.55
C VAL A 362 21.25 6.35 11.89
N LYS A 363 19.97 6.65 12.05
CA LYS A 363 19.18 6.33 13.24
C LYS A 363 18.09 5.33 12.88
N VAL A 364 18.09 4.18 13.55
CA VAL A 364 17.03 3.18 13.52
C VAL A 364 16.26 3.24 14.82
N GLU A 365 14.95 3.37 14.76
CA GLU A 365 14.05 3.32 15.91
C GLU A 365 13.11 2.13 15.78
N LEU A 366 13.05 1.29 16.81
CA LEU A 366 12.20 0.11 16.86
C LEU A 366 11.28 0.18 18.09
N PRO A 367 10.10 -0.47 18.06
CA PRO A 367 9.26 -0.60 19.24
C PRO A 367 10.00 -1.32 20.37
N ALA A 368 9.97 -0.76 21.60
CA ALA A 368 10.51 -1.43 22.76
C ALA A 368 9.70 -2.68 23.12
N ALA A 369 10.37 -3.70 23.62
CA ALA A 369 9.65 -4.85 24.19
C ALA A 369 8.81 -4.37 25.40
N PRO A 370 7.60 -4.88 25.59
CA PRO A 370 6.82 -4.61 26.79
C PRO A 370 7.63 -5.02 28.03
N PRO A 371 7.55 -4.26 29.15
CA PRO A 371 8.22 -4.62 30.36
C PRO A 371 7.76 -6.02 30.79
N VAL A 372 8.72 -6.90 31.09
CA VAL A 372 8.41 -8.22 31.66
C VAL A 372 7.73 -7.96 32.99
N SER A 373 6.41 -8.25 33.06
CA SER A 373 5.72 -8.24 34.35
C SER A 373 6.40 -9.26 35.24
N PRO A 374 6.92 -8.94 36.43
CA PRO A 374 7.48 -9.94 37.30
C PRO A 374 6.36 -10.94 37.57
N ALA A 375 6.61 -12.20 37.20
CA ALA A 375 5.71 -13.30 37.53
C ALA A 375 5.51 -13.32 39.03
N GLY A 376 4.27 -13.01 39.47
CA GLY A 376 3.86 -13.04 40.86
C GLY A 376 3.85 -14.46 41.42
#